data_649c471b218a2b4836836526bc092e4c
#
_entry.id   649c471b218a2b4836836526bc092e4c
#
_cell.length_a   1.000
_cell.length_b   1.000
_cell.length_c   1.000
_cell.angle_alpha   90.00
_cell.angle_beta   90.00
_cell.angle_gamma   90.00
#
_symmetry.space_group_name_H-M   'P 1'
#
loop_
_entity.id
_entity.type
_entity.pdbx_description
1 polymer ?
#
loop_
_entity_poly.entity_id
_entity_poly.type
_entity_poly.pdbx_seq_one_letter_code
_entity_poly.pdbx_strand_id
1 'polypeptide(L)' 'MEERKTGLRARLRAMNVGDTLEIAREEWQPTSVRSSAYNIAADFGVKFEVRFKNYGTSVTRVE' A
#
# COMPACT_ATOMS: atom_id res chain seq x y z
N MET A 1 3.13 12.15 -16.67
CA MET A 1 3.78 11.83 -16.27
C MET A 1 3.97 11.28 -15.08
N GLU A 2 4.06 11.66 -14.22
CA GLU A 2 4.34 11.12 -13.08
C GLU A 2 3.17 10.71 -12.38
N GLU A 3 2.04 10.77 -12.91
CA GLU A 3 0.90 10.39 -12.21
C GLU A 3 0.92 9.00 -11.75
N ARG A 4 1.59 8.12 -12.43
CA ARG A 4 1.57 6.75 -12.03
C ARG A 4 2.20 6.56 -10.70
N LYS A 5 3.18 7.40 -10.33
CA LYS A 5 3.79 7.24 -9.06
C LYS A 5 2.96 7.75 -7.95
N THR A 6 2.11 8.72 -8.21
CA THR A 6 1.30 9.23 -7.14
C THR A 6 0.15 8.32 -6.83
N GLY A 7 -0.05 7.28 -7.61
CA GLY A 7 -1.18 6.41 -7.40
C GLY A 7 -1.12 5.55 -6.16
N LEU A 8 0.07 5.40 -5.55
CA LEU A 8 0.18 4.50 -4.41
C LEU A 8 -0.75 4.89 -3.27
N ARG A 9 -0.70 6.14 -2.85
CA ARG A 9 -1.55 6.56 -1.74
C ARG A 9 -3.02 6.52 -2.12
N ALA A 10 -3.35 6.90 -3.34
CA ALA A 10 -4.72 6.84 -3.81
C ALA A 10 -5.22 5.40 -3.85
N ARG A 11 -4.37 4.47 -4.28
CA ARG A 11 -4.74 3.06 -4.29
C ARG A 11 -5.04 2.56 -2.88
N LEU A 12 -4.18 2.92 -1.94
CA LEU A 12 -4.37 2.46 -0.56
C LEU A 12 -5.65 3.01 0.03
N ARG A 13 -5.95 4.27 -0.26
CA ARG A 13 -7.17 4.87 0.27
C ARG A 13 -8.43 4.28 -0.35
N ALA A 14 -8.33 3.79 -1.57
CA ALA A 14 -9.48 3.24 -2.25
C ALA A 14 -9.76 1.79 -1.90
N MET A 15 -8.88 1.15 -1.13
CA MET A 15 -9.06 -0.25 -0.79
C MET A 15 -10.22 -0.43 0.17
N ASN A 16 -10.98 -1.50 -0.03
CA ASN A 16 -12.02 -1.90 0.90
C ASN A 16 -11.47 -2.96 1.84
N VAL A 17 -12.15 -3.16 2.95
CA VAL A 17 -11.74 -4.20 3.89
C VAL A 17 -11.73 -5.54 3.18
N GLY A 18 -10.63 -6.24 3.30
CA GLY A 18 -10.44 -7.52 2.64
C GLY A 18 -9.72 -7.45 1.32
N ASP A 19 -9.54 -6.25 0.77
CA ASP A 19 -8.82 -6.10 -0.51
C ASP A 19 -7.33 -6.27 -0.30
N THR A 20 -6.67 -6.81 -1.32
CA THR A 20 -5.21 -6.94 -1.31
C THR A 20 -4.65 -6.21 -2.51
N LEU A 21 -3.61 -5.42 -2.28
CA LEU A 21 -2.92 -4.70 -3.33
C LEU A 21 -1.50 -5.23 -3.44
N GLU A 22 -1.10 -5.61 -4.65
CA GLU A 22 0.25 -6.13 -4.88
C GLU A 22 1.07 -5.08 -5.59
N ILE A 23 2.23 -4.77 -5.07
CA ILE A 23 3.07 -3.70 -5.59
C ILE A 23 4.44 -4.27 -5.92
N ALA A 24 4.85 -4.12 -7.16
CA ALA A 24 6.14 -4.64 -7.61
C ALA A 24 7.29 -3.85 -7.01
N ARG A 25 8.40 -4.52 -6.79
CA ARG A 25 9.58 -3.87 -6.21
C ARG A 25 10.12 -2.77 -7.10
N GLU A 26 9.99 -2.94 -8.41
CA GLU A 26 10.50 -1.91 -9.31
C GLU A 26 9.61 -0.68 -9.31
N GLU A 27 8.36 -0.81 -8.87
CA GLU A 27 7.47 0.32 -8.82
C GLU A 27 7.70 1.13 -7.57
N TRP A 28 7.77 0.47 -6.43
CA TRP A 28 7.96 1.11 -5.14
C TRP A 28 8.79 0.21 -4.25
N GLN A 29 9.72 0.79 -3.53
CA GLN A 29 10.48 0.01 -2.57
C GLN A 29 9.59 -0.47 -1.44
N PRO A 30 9.82 -1.66 -0.92
CA PRO A 30 8.97 -2.20 0.14
C PRO A 30 8.87 -1.29 1.36
N THR A 31 9.95 -0.62 1.75
CA THR A 31 9.90 0.27 2.90
C THR A 31 9.02 1.48 2.62
N SER A 32 9.00 1.98 1.39
CA SER A 32 8.14 3.10 1.03
C SER A 32 6.67 2.68 1.08
N VAL A 33 6.37 1.49 0.60
CA VAL A 33 5.00 0.98 0.65
C VAL A 33 4.54 0.85 2.10
N ARG A 34 5.38 0.30 2.95
CA ARG A 34 5.04 0.12 4.35
C ARG A 34 4.78 1.46 5.03
N SER A 35 5.66 2.44 4.79
CA SER A 35 5.49 3.76 5.38
C SER A 35 4.21 4.42 4.92
N SER A 36 3.90 4.32 3.63
CA SER A 36 2.69 4.91 3.09
C SER A 36 1.44 4.25 3.70
N ALA A 37 1.47 2.93 3.84
CA ALA A 37 0.34 2.21 4.43
C ALA A 37 0.12 2.64 5.87
N TYR A 38 1.19 2.75 6.64
CA TYR A 38 1.06 3.15 8.03
C TYR A 38 0.58 4.59 8.16
N ASN A 39 1.04 5.48 7.29
CA ASN A 39 0.58 6.86 7.32
C ASN A 39 -0.90 6.97 7.03
N ILE A 40 -1.38 6.22 6.04
CA ILE A 40 -2.80 6.24 5.72
C ILE A 40 -3.61 5.59 6.83
N ALA A 41 -3.08 4.54 7.41
CA ALA A 41 -3.77 3.88 8.52
C ALA A 41 -3.98 4.86 9.67
N ALA A 42 -2.97 5.64 9.98
CA ALA A 42 -3.07 6.62 11.06
C ALA A 42 -4.04 7.74 10.70
N ASP A 43 -3.99 8.21 9.45
CA ASP A 43 -4.82 9.34 9.04
C ASP A 43 -6.31 8.98 8.99
N PHE A 44 -6.64 7.78 8.58
CA PHE A 44 -8.04 7.42 8.36
C PHE A 44 -8.58 6.40 9.34
N GLY A 45 -7.78 5.97 10.30
CA GLY A 45 -8.27 5.03 11.31
C GLY A 45 -8.52 3.64 10.76
N VAL A 46 -7.76 3.25 9.74
CA VAL A 46 -7.88 1.91 9.17
C VAL A 46 -6.65 1.10 9.50
N LYS A 47 -6.64 -0.18 9.17
CA LYS A 47 -5.48 -1.03 9.42
C LYS A 47 -5.13 -1.80 8.18
N PHE A 48 -3.84 -1.88 7.91
CA PHE A 48 -3.30 -2.64 6.78
C PHE A 48 -2.34 -3.69 7.30
N GLU A 49 -2.32 -4.82 6.61
CA GLU A 49 -1.32 -5.84 6.84
C GLU A 49 -0.35 -5.80 5.68
N VAL A 50 0.93 -5.56 5.95
CA VAL A 50 1.94 -5.42 4.92
C VAL A 50 2.85 -6.63 4.98
N ARG A 51 3.02 -7.31 3.84
CA ARG A 51 3.90 -8.47 3.75
C ARG A 51 4.91 -8.25 2.64
N PHE A 52 6.17 -8.58 2.94
CA PHE A 52 7.23 -8.44 1.96
C PHE A 52 7.41 -9.76 1.25
N LYS A 53 7.46 -9.72 -0.06
CA LYS A 53 7.60 -10.91 -0.89
C LYS A 53 8.74 -10.72 -1.86
N ASN A 54 9.17 -11.80 -2.52
CA ASN A 54 10.29 -11.73 -3.44
C ASN A 54 10.05 -10.75 -4.58
N TYR A 55 8.82 -10.68 -5.07
CA TYR A 55 8.51 -9.83 -6.20
C TYR A 55 8.09 -8.42 -5.80
N GLY A 56 7.86 -8.19 -4.53
CA GLY A 56 7.43 -6.87 -4.09
C GLY A 56 6.75 -6.91 -2.75
N THR A 57 5.70 -6.11 -2.60
CA THR A 57 5.00 -5.96 -1.33
C THR A 57 3.52 -6.22 -1.52
N SER A 58 2.93 -6.91 -0.59
CA SER A 58 1.49 -7.17 -0.58
C SER A 58 0.89 -6.42 0.59
N VAL A 59 -0.16 -5.63 0.34
CA VAL A 59 -0.83 -4.85 1.37
C VAL A 59 -2.30 -5.25 1.38
N THR A 60 -2.79 -5.66 2.54
CA THR A 60 -4.19 -6.06 2.69
C THR A 60 -4.84 -5.15 3.72
N ARG A 61 -6.00 -4.61 3.39
CA ARG A 61 -6.74 -3.81 4.36
C ARG A 61 -7.54 -4.74 5.24
N VAL A 62 -7.25 -4.74 6.54
CA VAL A 62 -7.91 -5.67 7.46
C VAL A 62 -9.00 -5.01 8.31
N GLU A 63 -9.01 -3.69 8.39
CA GLU A 63 -10.08 -2.99 9.09
C GLU A 63 -10.47 -1.69 8.42
#